data_82657fd0839ee20dd59b71a80465b1ae
#
_entry.id   82657fd0839ee20dd59b71a80465b1ae
#
_cell.length_a   1.000
_cell.length_b   1.000
_cell.length_c   1.000
_cell.angle_alpha   90.00
_cell.angle_beta   90.00
_cell.angle_gamma   90.00
#
_symmetry.space_group_name_H-M   'P 1'
#
loop_
_entity.id
_entity.type
_entity.pdbx_description
1 polymer ?
#
loop_
_entity_poly.entity_id
_entity_poly.type
_entity_poly.pdbx_seq_one_letter_code
_entity_poly.pdbx_strand_id
1 'polypeptide(L)'
;MGFSLLVLLTASAPFSASAQSLQSVEAFTEPQNSQSERAKGASGLPLPRFVSIKSDAANVRRGPGPDFPLLWQYQRRNLPLEVIAEYDDWRRVRDHQGEEGWMKASLLSGARAVIVRRSAHAVTLRAVPDATGGVVALVQPGVIGTLEACKGDWCEVEVDRYDGWLPRDQIWGVYHFEFSE
;
A
#
# COMPACT_ATOMS: atom_id res chain seq x y z
N MET A 1 32.44 -46.46 74.61
CA MET A 1 33.00 -46.37 73.26
C MET A 1 32.31 -47.43 72.44
N GLY A 2 31.29 -47.04 71.68
CA GLY A 2 30.52 -47.99 70.87
C GLY A 2 30.02 -47.19 69.66
N PHE A 3 30.65 -47.44 68.52
CA PHE A 3 30.21 -46.88 67.24
C PHE A 3 29.06 -47.73 66.70
N SER A 4 27.90 -47.16 66.54
CA SER A 4 26.78 -47.79 65.89
C SER A 4 26.76 -47.36 64.41
N LEU A 5 26.89 -48.34 63.53
CA LEU A 5 26.93 -48.17 62.08
C LEU A 5 25.51 -48.22 61.55
N LEU A 6 25.03 -47.09 61.00
CA LEU A 6 23.69 -46.96 60.38
C LEU A 6 23.86 -47.28 58.89
N VAL A 7 23.28 -48.36 58.40
CA VAL A 7 23.23 -48.74 56.99
C VAL A 7 22.03 -48.09 56.36
N LEU A 8 22.25 -47.12 55.43
CA LEU A 8 21.24 -46.53 54.58
C LEU A 8 21.02 -47.38 53.32
N LEU A 9 19.84 -47.96 53.21
CA LEU A 9 19.38 -48.57 51.95
C LEU A 9 18.92 -47.52 51.02
N THR A 10 19.55 -47.36 49.86
CA THR A 10 19.07 -46.51 48.74
C THR A 10 18.17 -47.35 47.83
N ALA A 11 16.91 -47.01 47.78
CA ALA A 11 15.95 -47.57 46.85
C ALA A 11 16.06 -46.85 45.51
N SER A 12 16.49 -47.57 44.47
CA SER A 12 16.52 -47.09 43.08
C SER A 12 15.13 -47.27 42.46
N ALA A 13 14.46 -46.19 42.11
CA ALA A 13 13.23 -46.21 41.33
C ALA A 13 13.56 -46.24 39.83
N PRO A 14 12.84 -47.00 39.00
CA PRO A 14 13.06 -46.99 37.56
C PRO A 14 12.44 -45.71 36.93
N PHE A 15 13.26 -45.02 36.15
CA PHE A 15 12.86 -43.87 35.34
C PHE A 15 12.06 -44.37 34.14
N SER A 16 10.74 -44.18 34.12
CA SER A 16 9.89 -44.41 32.93
C SER A 16 10.07 -43.25 31.95
N ALA A 17 10.73 -43.55 30.85
CA ALA A 17 10.82 -42.61 29.71
C ALA A 17 9.45 -42.53 29.02
N SER A 18 8.74 -41.46 29.24
CA SER A 18 7.54 -41.10 28.43
C SER A 18 8.01 -40.60 27.09
N ALA A 19 7.70 -41.33 26.04
CA ALA A 19 7.87 -40.89 24.64
C ALA A 19 6.91 -39.72 24.38
N GLN A 20 7.46 -38.50 24.27
CA GLN A 20 6.71 -37.33 23.79
C GLN A 20 6.56 -37.49 22.28
N SER A 21 5.31 -37.62 21.85
CA SER A 21 4.91 -37.57 20.47
C SER A 21 5.29 -36.21 19.87
N LEU A 22 6.07 -36.22 18.82
CA LEU A 22 6.36 -35.09 17.96
C LEU A 22 5.04 -34.62 17.33
N GLN A 23 4.46 -33.54 17.86
CA GLN A 23 3.38 -32.82 17.22
C GLN A 23 3.96 -32.19 15.97
N SER A 24 3.41 -32.61 14.83
CA SER A 24 3.69 -32.03 13.53
C SER A 24 3.36 -30.51 13.59
N VAL A 25 4.37 -29.68 13.42
CA VAL A 25 4.19 -28.25 13.14
C VAL A 25 3.52 -28.16 11.79
N GLU A 26 2.21 -27.90 11.79
CA GLU A 26 1.51 -27.51 10.58
C GLU A 26 2.17 -26.23 10.08
N ALA A 27 2.76 -26.33 8.91
CA ALA A 27 3.31 -25.19 8.21
C ALA A 27 2.16 -24.23 7.94
N PHE A 28 2.19 -23.05 8.55
CA PHE A 28 1.34 -21.94 8.17
C PHE A 28 1.64 -21.60 6.71
N THR A 29 0.80 -22.08 5.82
CA THR A 29 0.81 -21.64 4.43
C THR A 29 0.32 -20.20 4.44
N GLU A 30 1.22 -19.26 4.20
CA GLU A 30 0.83 -17.87 3.94
C GLU A 30 -0.20 -17.84 2.81
N PRO A 31 -1.29 -17.08 2.93
CA PRO A 31 -2.28 -16.97 1.89
C PRO A 31 -1.66 -16.22 0.69
N GLN A 32 -1.20 -16.98 -0.28
CA GLN A 32 -0.78 -16.46 -1.59
C GLN A 32 -2.05 -16.11 -2.36
N ASN A 33 -2.57 -14.95 -2.23
CA ASN A 33 -3.34 -14.18 -3.20
C ASN A 33 -4.12 -13.00 -2.57
N SER A 34 -3.45 -11.99 -2.10
CA SER A 34 -4.08 -10.80 -1.52
C SER A 34 -4.82 -9.91 -2.53
N GLN A 35 -4.72 -10.19 -3.83
CA GLN A 35 -5.44 -9.42 -4.86
C GLN A 35 -6.89 -9.90 -5.08
N SER A 36 -7.21 -11.17 -4.80
CA SER A 36 -8.51 -11.76 -5.10
C SER A 36 -9.59 -11.46 -4.06
N GLU A 37 -9.25 -11.03 -2.86
CA GLU A 37 -10.18 -10.91 -1.72
C GLU A 37 -10.53 -9.48 -1.32
N ARG A 38 -10.09 -8.46 -2.05
CA ARG A 38 -10.47 -7.08 -1.72
C ARG A 38 -11.98 -6.90 -1.89
N ALA A 39 -12.61 -6.30 -0.87
CA ALA A 39 -14.03 -5.97 -0.92
C ALA A 39 -14.34 -5.15 -2.18
N LYS A 40 -15.44 -5.49 -2.86
CA LYS A 40 -15.91 -4.73 -4.02
C LYS A 40 -16.87 -3.64 -3.57
N GLY A 41 -16.70 -2.45 -4.13
CA GLY A 41 -17.64 -1.35 -3.96
C GLY A 41 -18.93 -1.55 -4.76
N ALA A 42 -19.86 -0.60 -4.63
CA ALA A 42 -21.11 -0.59 -5.38
C ALA A 42 -20.91 -0.58 -6.92
N SER A 43 -19.79 -0.06 -7.39
CA SER A 43 -19.39 -0.10 -8.82
C SER A 43 -18.90 -1.48 -9.30
N GLY A 44 -18.77 -2.47 -8.42
CA GLY A 44 -18.15 -3.76 -8.69
C GLY A 44 -16.62 -3.75 -8.73
N LEU A 45 -16.00 -2.58 -8.55
CA LEU A 45 -14.55 -2.43 -8.53
C LEU A 45 -13.98 -2.65 -7.11
N PRO A 46 -12.73 -3.12 -7.00
CA PRO A 46 -12.11 -3.36 -5.69
C PRO A 46 -11.94 -2.07 -4.89
N LEU A 47 -12.01 -2.19 -3.57
CA LEU A 47 -11.71 -1.14 -2.60
C LEU A 47 -10.64 -1.64 -1.62
N PRO A 48 -9.69 -0.77 -1.24
CA PRO A 48 -9.43 0.53 -1.83
C PRO A 48 -8.81 0.43 -3.23
N ARG A 49 -8.86 1.53 -4.01
CA ARG A 49 -8.21 1.63 -5.31
C ARG A 49 -7.77 3.04 -5.63
N PHE A 50 -6.72 3.18 -6.43
CA PHE A 50 -6.30 4.49 -6.95
C PHE A 50 -7.05 4.88 -8.21
N VAL A 51 -7.32 6.17 -8.30
CA VAL A 51 -7.93 6.89 -9.42
C VAL A 51 -7.25 8.24 -9.59
N SER A 52 -7.58 9.00 -10.64
CA SER A 52 -7.10 10.37 -10.80
C SER A 52 -8.24 11.35 -11.04
N ILE A 53 -8.04 12.63 -10.71
CA ILE A 53 -8.97 13.69 -11.04
C ILE A 53 -8.87 13.98 -12.54
N LYS A 54 -10.01 13.90 -13.27
CA LYS A 54 -10.03 14.21 -14.71
C LYS A 54 -10.48 15.65 -15.01
N SER A 55 -10.99 16.38 -14.01
CA SER A 55 -11.48 17.75 -14.13
C SER A 55 -10.44 18.75 -13.64
N ASP A 56 -10.43 19.95 -14.20
CA ASP A 56 -9.57 21.03 -13.75
C ASP A 56 -10.00 21.60 -12.40
N ALA A 57 -11.28 21.42 -12.04
CA ALA A 57 -11.84 21.76 -10.74
C ALA A 57 -12.71 20.61 -10.23
N ALA A 58 -12.46 20.16 -9.01
CA ALA A 58 -13.17 19.04 -8.40
C ALA A 58 -13.53 19.33 -6.94
N ASN A 59 -14.81 19.40 -6.67
CA ASN A 59 -15.35 19.68 -5.33
C ASN A 59 -15.31 18.43 -4.46
N VAL A 60 -14.87 18.61 -3.22
CA VAL A 60 -14.91 17.61 -2.15
C VAL A 60 -15.90 18.06 -1.08
N ARG A 61 -16.80 17.18 -0.69
CA ARG A 61 -17.89 17.45 0.25
C ARG A 61 -17.79 16.58 1.50
N ARG A 62 -18.48 16.98 2.55
CA ARG A 62 -18.54 16.25 3.81
C ARG A 62 -19.29 14.91 3.69
N GLY A 63 -20.21 14.78 2.74
CA GLY A 63 -21.05 13.59 2.56
C GLY A 63 -21.38 13.32 1.09
N PRO A 64 -21.99 12.15 0.81
CA PRO A 64 -22.28 11.68 -0.54
C PRO A 64 -23.57 12.32 -1.09
N GLY A 65 -23.52 13.58 -1.43
CA GLY A 65 -24.66 14.29 -2.03
C GLY A 65 -24.36 15.76 -2.31
N PRO A 66 -25.13 16.41 -3.21
CA PRO A 66 -24.94 17.82 -3.57
C PRO A 66 -25.26 18.77 -2.41
N ASP A 67 -26.13 18.37 -1.50
CA ASP A 67 -26.59 19.19 -0.36
C ASP A 67 -25.62 19.20 0.82
N PHE A 68 -24.64 18.28 0.82
CA PHE A 68 -23.61 18.28 1.85
C PHE A 68 -22.65 19.46 1.67
N PRO A 69 -22.19 20.05 2.78
CA PRO A 69 -21.26 21.17 2.75
C PRO A 69 -20.01 20.87 1.93
N LEU A 70 -19.58 21.85 1.13
CA LEU A 70 -18.29 21.85 0.48
C LEU A 70 -17.19 21.95 1.55
N LEU A 71 -16.20 21.08 1.49
CA LEU A 71 -15.01 21.12 2.34
C LEU A 71 -13.89 21.92 1.67
N TRP A 72 -13.52 21.50 0.44
CA TRP A 72 -12.54 22.20 -0.41
C TRP A 72 -12.76 21.86 -1.88
N GLN A 73 -11.96 22.45 -2.74
CA GLN A 73 -11.92 22.18 -4.17
C GLN A 73 -10.48 21.94 -4.60
N TYR A 74 -10.24 20.82 -5.29
CA TYR A 74 -8.99 20.62 -6.01
C TYR A 74 -9.02 21.38 -7.33
N GLN A 75 -7.93 22.06 -7.65
CA GLN A 75 -7.70 22.75 -8.93
C GLN A 75 -6.51 22.12 -9.67
N ARG A 76 -6.46 20.80 -9.65
CA ARG A 76 -5.31 20.07 -10.21
C ARG A 76 -5.76 18.77 -10.88
N ARG A 77 -5.69 18.78 -12.21
CA ARG A 77 -5.94 17.59 -13.03
C ARG A 77 -4.88 16.53 -12.77
N ASN A 78 -5.25 15.27 -12.98
CA ASN A 78 -4.42 14.08 -12.78
C ASN A 78 -3.93 13.85 -11.33
N LEU A 79 -4.40 14.64 -10.34
CA LEU A 79 -4.04 14.38 -8.96
C LEU A 79 -4.50 12.96 -8.59
N PRO A 80 -3.60 12.06 -8.13
CA PRO A 80 -3.99 10.74 -7.66
C PRO A 80 -4.81 10.86 -6.38
N LEU A 81 -5.84 10.02 -6.27
CA LEU A 81 -6.69 9.87 -5.11
C LEU A 81 -6.94 8.38 -4.86
N GLU A 82 -7.10 8.00 -3.60
CA GLU A 82 -7.50 6.66 -3.20
C GLU A 82 -9.01 6.63 -2.91
N VAL A 83 -9.77 5.83 -3.64
CA VAL A 83 -11.19 5.57 -3.33
C VAL A 83 -11.25 4.53 -2.23
N ILE A 84 -11.81 4.91 -1.08
CA ILE A 84 -11.90 4.06 0.11
C ILE A 84 -13.33 3.59 0.41
N ALA A 85 -14.34 4.26 -0.14
CA ALA A 85 -15.73 3.86 -0.06
C ALA A 85 -16.54 4.39 -1.25
N GLU A 86 -17.71 3.80 -1.50
CA GLU A 86 -18.63 4.20 -2.55
C GLU A 86 -20.06 4.29 -2.01
N TYR A 87 -20.78 5.26 -2.47
CA TYR A 87 -22.21 5.42 -2.24
C TYR A 87 -22.84 6.05 -3.48
N ASP A 88 -23.70 5.31 -4.18
CA ASP A 88 -24.32 5.75 -5.42
C ASP A 88 -23.29 6.35 -6.40
N ASP A 89 -23.49 7.56 -6.88
CA ASP A 89 -22.59 8.31 -7.74
C ASP A 89 -21.41 8.99 -7.01
N TRP A 90 -21.24 8.73 -5.73
CA TRP A 90 -20.22 9.36 -4.90
C TRP A 90 -19.13 8.39 -4.50
N ARG A 91 -17.91 8.92 -4.39
CA ARG A 91 -16.71 8.20 -3.95
C ARG A 91 -16.12 8.92 -2.75
N ARG A 92 -15.94 8.21 -1.65
CA ARG A 92 -15.11 8.72 -0.55
C ARG A 92 -13.66 8.55 -0.97
N VAL A 93 -12.97 9.66 -1.05
CA VAL A 93 -11.59 9.72 -1.52
C VAL A 93 -10.67 10.15 -0.39
N ARG A 94 -9.44 9.66 -0.44
CA ARG A 94 -8.33 10.07 0.40
C ARG A 94 -7.21 10.58 -0.49
N ASP A 95 -6.58 11.68 -0.12
CA ASP A 95 -5.41 12.18 -0.84
C ASP A 95 -4.08 11.75 -0.21
N HIS A 96 -2.96 12.17 -0.82
CA HIS A 96 -1.61 11.88 -0.37
C HIS A 96 -1.22 12.53 0.96
N GLN A 97 -2.02 13.44 1.51
CA GLN A 97 -1.86 14.08 2.81
C GLN A 97 -2.74 13.41 3.88
N GLY A 98 -3.61 12.48 3.47
CA GLY A 98 -4.56 11.78 4.34
C GLY A 98 -5.90 12.49 4.51
N GLU A 99 -6.14 13.60 3.79
CA GLU A 99 -7.41 14.31 3.81
C GLU A 99 -8.49 13.51 3.11
N GLU A 100 -9.69 13.43 3.72
CA GLU A 100 -10.79 12.60 3.23
C GLU A 100 -12.06 13.40 3.00
N GLY A 101 -12.79 13.03 1.95
CA GLY A 101 -14.11 13.59 1.66
C GLY A 101 -14.79 12.90 0.49
N TRP A 102 -15.98 13.38 0.14
CA TRP A 102 -16.79 12.78 -0.91
C TRP A 102 -16.71 13.59 -2.20
N MET A 103 -16.46 12.91 -3.29
CA MET A 103 -16.38 13.47 -4.64
C MET A 103 -17.30 12.71 -5.58
N LYS A 104 -17.89 13.42 -6.54
CA LYS A 104 -18.73 12.79 -7.57
C LYS A 104 -17.87 11.92 -8.48
N ALA A 105 -18.33 10.71 -8.74
CA ALA A 105 -17.61 9.73 -9.58
C ALA A 105 -17.29 10.29 -10.99
N SER A 106 -18.16 11.12 -11.52
CA SER A 106 -17.97 11.76 -12.82
C SER A 106 -16.74 12.68 -12.92
N LEU A 107 -16.16 13.11 -11.79
CA LEU A 107 -14.95 13.93 -11.75
C LEU A 107 -13.66 13.09 -11.69
N LEU A 108 -13.81 11.77 -11.61
CA LEU A 108 -12.71 10.82 -11.47
C LEU A 108 -12.47 10.02 -12.76
N SER A 109 -11.27 9.56 -12.93
CA SER A 109 -10.80 8.71 -14.02
C SER A 109 -10.05 7.49 -13.46
N GLY A 110 -10.16 6.34 -14.15
CA GLY A 110 -9.33 5.17 -13.86
C GLY A 110 -7.88 5.30 -14.34
N ALA A 111 -7.51 6.39 -15.01
CA ALA A 111 -6.14 6.65 -15.39
C ALA A 111 -5.23 6.66 -14.16
N ARG A 112 -4.12 5.95 -14.27
CA ARG A 112 -3.18 5.80 -13.16
C ARG A 112 -2.20 6.97 -13.13
N ALA A 113 -2.11 7.58 -11.98
CA ALA A 113 -1.16 8.65 -11.73
C ALA A 113 -0.49 8.44 -10.37
N VAL A 114 0.68 8.99 -10.22
CA VAL A 114 1.44 9.05 -8.97
C VAL A 114 1.84 10.47 -8.67
N ILE A 115 2.08 10.76 -7.40
CA ILE A 115 2.65 12.03 -6.95
C ILE A 115 3.93 11.74 -6.17
N VAL A 116 4.99 12.49 -6.47
CA VAL A 116 6.23 12.41 -5.70
C VAL A 116 5.97 12.87 -4.28
N ARG A 117 6.29 12.03 -3.31
CA ARG A 117 6.06 12.30 -1.89
C ARG A 117 6.78 13.58 -1.46
N ARG A 118 6.20 14.27 -0.49
CA ARG A 118 6.87 15.42 0.13
C ARG A 118 8.09 14.94 0.91
N SER A 119 9.25 15.17 0.33
CA SER A 119 10.56 14.98 0.94
C SER A 119 11.32 16.31 0.93
N ALA A 120 12.43 16.38 1.64
CA ALA A 120 13.26 17.59 1.64
C ALA A 120 14.01 17.82 0.32
N HIS A 121 14.08 16.80 -0.53
CA HIS A 121 14.92 16.78 -1.74
C HIS A 121 14.16 16.27 -2.95
N ALA A 122 14.62 16.68 -4.14
CA ALA A 122 14.18 16.14 -5.41
C ALA A 122 14.53 14.64 -5.52
N VAL A 123 13.66 13.87 -6.17
CA VAL A 123 13.86 12.45 -6.45
C VAL A 123 14.46 12.29 -7.84
N THR A 124 15.44 11.42 -7.97
CA THR A 124 16.09 11.16 -9.26
C THR A 124 15.24 10.21 -10.11
N LEU A 125 14.80 10.69 -11.27
CA LEU A 125 14.23 9.88 -12.35
C LEU A 125 15.36 9.18 -13.08
N ARG A 126 15.29 7.85 -13.17
CA ARG A 126 16.35 7.00 -13.73
C ARG A 126 15.96 6.39 -15.07
N ALA A 127 16.93 6.16 -15.95
CA ALA A 127 16.69 5.52 -17.24
C ALA A 127 16.32 4.03 -17.14
N VAL A 128 16.73 3.36 -16.04
CA VAL A 128 16.45 1.95 -15.77
C VAL A 128 16.07 1.78 -14.30
N PRO A 129 15.36 0.69 -13.92
CA PRO A 129 14.91 0.43 -12.54
C PRO A 129 16.08 -0.02 -11.63
N ASP A 130 17.05 0.84 -11.47
CA ASP A 130 18.28 0.60 -10.71
C ASP A 130 18.86 1.90 -10.15
N ALA A 131 19.37 1.86 -8.91
CA ALA A 131 19.96 3.02 -8.24
C ALA A 131 21.22 3.55 -8.95
N THR A 132 21.89 2.71 -9.73
CA THR A 132 23.10 3.06 -10.54
C THR A 132 22.75 3.50 -11.96
N GLY A 133 21.47 3.39 -12.36
CA GLY A 133 20.99 3.79 -13.67
C GLY A 133 21.23 5.26 -13.97
N GLY A 134 21.41 5.59 -15.26
CA GLY A 134 21.61 6.96 -15.71
C GLY A 134 20.52 7.92 -15.22
N VAL A 135 20.90 9.15 -14.89
CA VAL A 135 19.96 10.20 -14.45
C VAL A 135 19.26 10.79 -15.69
N VAL A 136 17.94 10.74 -15.71
CA VAL A 136 17.09 11.38 -16.74
C VAL A 136 16.71 12.79 -16.30
N ALA A 137 16.20 12.93 -15.08
CA ALA A 137 15.77 14.20 -14.52
C ALA A 137 15.80 14.19 -12.98
N LEU A 138 15.65 15.36 -12.37
CA LEU A 138 15.37 15.53 -10.95
C LEU A 138 13.93 16.00 -10.80
N VAL A 139 13.09 15.18 -10.17
CA VAL A 139 11.67 15.41 -10.00
C VAL A 139 11.41 15.99 -8.61
N GLN A 140 10.79 17.17 -8.56
CA GLN A 140 10.52 17.86 -7.32
C GLN A 140 9.36 17.18 -6.53
N PRO A 141 9.35 17.28 -5.19
CA PRO A 141 8.23 16.86 -4.38
C PRO A 141 6.90 17.49 -4.83
N GLY A 142 5.85 16.68 -4.88
CA GLY A 142 4.53 17.12 -5.31
C GLY A 142 4.33 17.15 -6.82
N VAL A 143 5.31 16.82 -7.64
CA VAL A 143 5.12 16.61 -9.08
C VAL A 143 4.28 15.36 -9.31
N ILE A 144 3.34 15.45 -10.26
CA ILE A 144 2.48 14.34 -10.69
C ILE A 144 3.07 13.75 -11.97
N GLY A 145 3.09 12.43 -12.05
CA GLY A 145 3.42 11.67 -13.26
C GLY A 145 2.35 10.64 -13.58
N THR A 146 2.26 10.24 -14.84
CA THR A 146 1.48 9.08 -15.27
C THR A 146 2.23 7.81 -14.87
N LEU A 147 1.52 6.84 -14.28
CA LEU A 147 2.10 5.55 -13.92
C LEU A 147 1.90 4.57 -15.08
N GLU A 148 3.00 4.05 -15.60
CA GLU A 148 2.97 3.10 -16.71
C GLU A 148 3.10 1.64 -16.21
N ALA A 149 4.12 1.35 -15.42
CA ALA A 149 4.40 0.03 -14.89
C ALA A 149 5.18 0.09 -13.58
N CYS A 150 5.25 -1.03 -12.85
CA CYS A 150 6.20 -1.18 -11.75
C CYS A 150 6.92 -2.53 -11.83
N LYS A 151 8.21 -2.53 -11.46
CA LYS A 151 9.04 -3.72 -11.38
C LYS A 151 9.83 -3.70 -10.08
N GLY A 152 9.54 -4.63 -9.19
CA GLY A 152 10.13 -4.63 -7.84
C GLY A 152 9.88 -3.31 -7.12
N ASP A 153 10.93 -2.66 -6.65
CA ASP A 153 10.86 -1.41 -5.90
C ASP A 153 10.87 -0.14 -6.79
N TRP A 154 10.70 -0.29 -8.08
CA TRP A 154 10.74 0.80 -9.04
C TRP A 154 9.44 0.88 -9.83
N CYS A 155 9.00 2.11 -10.16
CA CYS A 155 7.87 2.34 -11.04
C CYS A 155 8.28 3.25 -12.21
N GLU A 156 7.89 2.84 -13.41
CA GLU A 156 8.02 3.61 -14.63
C GLU A 156 6.94 4.68 -14.66
N VAL A 157 7.37 5.90 -14.85
CA VAL A 157 6.50 7.07 -14.85
C VAL A 157 6.86 8.02 -15.99
N GLU A 158 5.84 8.62 -16.58
CA GLU A 158 5.97 9.77 -17.45
C GLU A 158 5.74 11.03 -16.64
N VAL A 159 6.72 11.95 -16.65
CA VAL A 159 6.65 13.26 -16.00
C VAL A 159 6.94 14.33 -17.05
N ASP A 160 5.92 15.12 -17.40
CA ASP A 160 5.97 16.06 -18.53
C ASP A 160 6.31 15.36 -19.86
N ARG A 161 7.57 15.41 -20.27
CA ARG A 161 8.12 14.79 -21.50
C ARG A 161 9.25 13.80 -21.21
N TYR A 162 9.42 13.44 -19.96
CA TYR A 162 10.49 12.56 -19.53
C TYR A 162 9.91 11.25 -19.03
N ASP A 163 10.33 10.15 -19.64
CA ASP A 163 10.02 8.80 -19.20
C ASP A 163 11.17 8.26 -18.37
N GLY A 164 10.85 7.53 -17.32
CA GLY A 164 11.85 6.90 -16.48
C GLY A 164 11.30 6.26 -15.22
N TRP A 165 12.21 5.84 -14.38
CA TRP A 165 11.93 5.04 -13.20
C TRP A 165 12.14 5.83 -11.93
N LEU A 166 11.14 5.82 -11.05
CA LEU A 166 11.21 6.35 -9.68
C LEU A 166 11.14 5.22 -8.66
N PRO A 167 11.84 5.34 -7.52
CA PRO A 167 11.66 4.42 -6.40
C PRO A 167 10.20 4.46 -5.90
N ARG A 168 9.62 3.28 -5.69
CA ARG A 168 8.20 3.14 -5.28
C ARG A 168 7.91 3.81 -3.94
N ASP A 169 8.85 3.78 -3.01
CA ASP A 169 8.76 4.41 -1.69
C ASP A 169 8.74 5.94 -1.75
N GLN A 170 9.24 6.54 -2.85
CA GLN A 170 9.28 7.98 -3.08
C GLN A 170 8.01 8.53 -3.74
N ILE A 171 7.08 7.68 -4.13
CA ILE A 171 5.84 8.06 -4.79
C ILE A 171 4.61 7.60 -3.99
N TRP A 172 3.47 8.23 -4.23
CA TRP A 172 2.16 7.83 -3.72
C TRP A 172 1.18 7.71 -4.90
N GLY A 173 0.29 6.72 -4.86
CA GLY A 173 -0.64 6.42 -5.96
C GLY A 173 -0.52 4.99 -6.48
N VAL A 174 0.31 4.16 -5.82
CA VAL A 174 0.53 2.75 -6.17
C VAL A 174 0.63 1.91 -4.89
N TYR A 175 0.05 0.70 -4.90
CA TYR A 175 0.21 -0.27 -3.81
C TYR A 175 1.41 -1.19 -4.05
N HIS A 176 1.98 -1.71 -2.96
CA HIS A 176 3.12 -2.63 -3.05
C HIS A 176 2.78 -3.94 -3.78
N PHE A 177 1.53 -4.38 -3.72
CA PHE A 177 1.07 -5.59 -4.39
C PHE A 177 0.66 -5.38 -5.85
N GLU A 178 0.60 -4.16 -6.34
CA GLU A 178 0.35 -3.90 -7.75
C GLU A 178 1.63 -4.14 -8.54
N PHE A 179 1.49 -4.82 -9.68
CA PHE A 179 2.61 -5.13 -10.57
C PHE A 179 3.71 -6.00 -9.94
N SER A 180 3.42 -6.73 -8.86
CA SER A 180 4.32 -7.77 -8.36
C SER A 180 4.22 -9.01 -9.28
N GLU A 181 5.19 -9.21 -10.13
CA GLU A 181 5.54 -10.49 -10.74
C GLU A 181 6.84 -11.01 -10.13
#